data_50774732aaeb10563573acf52fc5798b
#
_entry.id   50774732aaeb10563573acf52fc5798b
#
_cell.length_a   1.000
_cell.length_b   1.000
_cell.length_c   1.000
_cell.angle_alpha   90.00
_cell.angle_beta   90.00
_cell.angle_gamma   90.00
#
_symmetry.space_group_name_H-M   'P 1'
#
loop_
_entity.id
_entity.type
_entity.pdbx_description
1 polymer ?
#
loop_
_entity_poly.entity_id
_entity_poly.type
_entity_poly.pdbx_seq_one_letter_code
_entity_poly.pdbx_strand_id
1 'polypeptide(L)'
;MLKLKPNCECCDVDLAPNSDQARICTFECTFCKDCADRHFDGVCPNCGGNLVSRPIRPTALLHKFPASAERFIKDHSACRKASDPG
;
A
#
# COMPACT_ATOMS: atom_id res chain seq x y z
N MET A 1 6.74 10.86 -11.22
CA MET A 1 7.19 10.70 -9.82
C MET A 1 6.33 9.64 -9.14
N LEU A 2 6.90 8.84 -8.28
CA LEU A 2 6.18 7.80 -7.57
C LEU A 2 5.03 8.39 -6.75
N LYS A 3 3.84 7.85 -6.93
CA LYS A 3 2.66 8.28 -6.19
C LYS A 3 2.63 7.58 -4.83
N LEU A 4 2.74 8.34 -3.77
CA LEU A 4 2.70 7.79 -2.42
C LEU A 4 1.25 7.77 -1.93
N LYS A 5 0.58 6.63 -2.11
CA LYS A 5 -0.81 6.48 -1.68
C LYS A 5 -0.90 6.47 -0.16
N PRO A 6 -1.92 7.10 0.42
CA PRO A 6 -1.98 7.30 1.87
C PRO A 6 -2.49 6.10 2.66
N ASN A 7 -2.92 5.03 1.99
CA ASN A 7 -3.55 3.91 2.67
C ASN A 7 -3.28 2.57 1.99
N CYS A 8 -3.46 1.49 2.74
CA CYS A 8 -3.45 0.14 2.20
C CYS A 8 -4.72 -0.08 1.37
N GLU A 9 -4.57 -0.55 0.15
CA GLU A 9 -5.70 -0.79 -0.75
C GLU A 9 -6.53 -2.01 -0.35
N CYS A 10 -6.12 -2.70 0.70
CA CYS A 10 -6.77 -3.90 1.21
C CYS A 10 -7.53 -3.60 2.51
N CYS A 11 -6.83 -3.24 3.55
CA CYS A 11 -7.41 -3.02 4.89
C CYS A 11 -7.63 -1.55 5.25
N ASP A 12 -7.24 -0.64 4.38
CA ASP A 12 -7.40 0.80 4.54
C ASP A 12 -6.60 1.43 5.70
N VAL A 13 -5.62 0.70 6.22
CA VAL A 13 -4.78 1.29 7.26
C VAL A 13 -3.97 2.45 6.66
N ASP A 14 -3.78 3.50 7.42
CA ASP A 14 -3.00 4.65 6.98
C ASP A 14 -1.53 4.28 6.80
N LEU A 15 -0.94 4.73 5.71
CA LEU A 15 0.45 4.51 5.39
C LEU A 15 1.11 5.86 5.10
N ALA A 16 1.79 6.39 6.10
CA ALA A 16 2.49 7.66 5.95
C ALA A 16 3.56 7.57 4.85
N PRO A 17 3.90 8.67 4.19
CA PRO A 17 4.90 8.63 3.10
C PRO A 17 6.29 8.22 3.55
N ASN A 18 6.57 8.27 4.83
CA ASN A 18 7.82 7.81 5.42
C ASN A 18 7.65 6.48 6.19
N SER A 19 6.54 5.78 6.00
CA SER A 19 6.32 4.51 6.67
C SER A 19 7.15 3.40 6.04
N ASP A 20 7.74 2.54 6.86
CA ASP A 20 8.45 1.34 6.44
C ASP A 20 7.50 0.15 6.26
N GLN A 21 6.20 0.35 6.52
CA GLN A 21 5.19 -0.69 6.43
C GLN A 21 4.48 -0.75 5.08
N ALA A 22 4.79 0.17 4.17
CA ALA A 22 4.16 0.19 2.86
C ALA A 22 4.88 -0.73 1.86
N ARG A 23 4.11 -1.45 1.07
CA ARG A 23 4.62 -2.33 0.01
C ARG A 23 3.97 -1.91 -1.30
N ILE A 24 4.73 -1.96 -2.38
CA ILE A 24 4.23 -1.56 -3.70
C ILE A 24 4.64 -2.57 -4.76
N CYS A 25 3.88 -2.57 -5.85
CA CYS A 25 4.24 -3.30 -7.07
C CYS A 25 4.73 -2.33 -8.14
N THR A 26 4.96 -2.79 -9.34
CA THR A 26 5.44 -1.94 -10.45
C THR A 26 4.40 -0.94 -10.93
N PHE A 27 3.14 -1.14 -10.61
CA PHE A 27 2.04 -0.23 -10.95
C PHE A 27 1.61 0.64 -9.77
N GLU A 28 2.44 0.70 -8.74
CA GLU A 28 2.20 1.51 -7.54
C GLU A 28 0.98 1.09 -6.72
N CYS A 29 0.49 -0.12 -6.92
CA CYS A 29 -0.53 -0.68 -6.03
C CYS A 29 0.08 -0.79 -4.63
N THR A 30 -0.60 -0.27 -3.63
CA THR A 30 -0.04 -0.08 -2.29
C THR A 30 -0.78 -0.91 -1.25
N PHE A 31 -0.02 -1.65 -0.47
CA PHE A 31 -0.57 -2.49 0.60
C PHE A 31 0.31 -2.35 1.83
N CYS A 32 -0.23 -2.60 3.00
CA CYS A 32 0.60 -2.65 4.19
C CYS A 32 1.36 -3.98 4.23
N LYS A 33 2.45 -4.00 4.98
CA LYS A 33 3.29 -5.18 5.11
C LYS A 33 2.48 -6.42 5.52
N ASP A 34 1.57 -6.28 6.45
CA ASP A 34 0.70 -7.35 6.92
C ASP A 34 -0.13 -7.95 5.80
N CYS A 35 -0.81 -7.12 5.01
CA CYS A 35 -1.61 -7.61 3.90
C CYS A 35 -0.74 -8.24 2.82
N ALA A 36 0.38 -7.62 2.52
CA ALA A 36 1.30 -8.15 1.51
C ALA A 36 1.84 -9.53 1.90
N ASP A 37 2.16 -9.73 3.17
CA ASP A 37 2.72 -10.99 3.66
C ASP A 37 1.65 -12.04 3.89
N ARG A 38 0.55 -11.67 4.51
CA ARG A 38 -0.49 -12.61 4.94
C ARG A 38 -1.49 -12.98 3.87
N HIS A 39 -1.91 -12.01 3.09
CA HIS A 39 -2.99 -12.23 2.13
C HIS A 39 -2.51 -12.45 0.71
N PHE A 40 -1.38 -11.85 0.36
CA PHE A 40 -0.89 -11.88 -1.02
C PHE A 40 0.44 -12.60 -1.21
N ASP A 41 1.05 -13.01 -0.11
CA ASP A 41 2.31 -13.77 -0.14
C ASP A 41 3.38 -13.08 -1.01
N GLY A 42 3.44 -11.76 -0.92
CA GLY A 42 4.41 -10.97 -1.67
C GLY A 42 4.07 -10.74 -3.14
N VAL A 43 2.87 -11.11 -3.58
CA VAL A 43 2.45 -10.96 -4.97
C VAL A 43 1.27 -9.99 -5.06
N CYS A 44 1.36 -9.01 -5.94
CA CYS A 44 0.29 -8.05 -6.12
C CYS A 44 -0.96 -8.72 -6.70
N PRO A 45 -2.13 -8.61 -6.06
CA PRO A 45 -3.34 -9.23 -6.56
C PRO A 45 -3.89 -8.57 -7.82
N ASN A 46 -3.43 -7.36 -8.13
CA ASN A 46 -3.92 -6.62 -9.30
C ASN A 46 -3.10 -6.90 -10.55
N CYS A 47 -1.78 -6.91 -10.44
CA CYS A 47 -0.91 -7.04 -11.61
C CYS A 47 -0.07 -8.30 -11.63
N GLY A 48 -0.01 -9.04 -10.54
CA GLY A 48 0.79 -10.26 -10.46
C GLY A 48 2.28 -10.04 -10.23
N GLY A 49 2.72 -8.80 -10.12
CA GLY A 49 4.11 -8.49 -9.82
C GLY A 49 4.42 -8.66 -8.35
N ASN A 50 5.69 -8.60 -8.00
CA ASN A 50 6.08 -8.74 -6.59
C ASN A 50 5.82 -7.46 -5.82
N LEU A 51 5.55 -7.62 -4.53
CA LEU A 51 5.37 -6.51 -3.60
C LEU A 51 6.66 -6.32 -2.82
N VAL A 52 7.21 -5.12 -2.89
CA VAL A 52 8.48 -4.78 -2.24
C VAL A 52 8.30 -3.55 -1.36
N SER A 53 9.26 -3.29 -0.49
CA SER A 53 9.23 -2.10 0.36
C SER A 53 9.13 -0.85 -0.48
N ARG A 54 8.21 0.02 -0.13
CA ARG A 54 8.05 1.30 -0.83
C ARG A 54 9.17 2.24 -0.41
N PRO A 55 9.82 2.92 -1.35
CA PRO A 55 10.83 3.92 -1.00
C PRO A 55 10.24 5.00 -0.09
N ILE A 56 11.02 5.41 0.88
CA ILE A 56 10.61 6.44 1.82
C ILE A 56 11.02 7.81 1.28
N ARG A 57 10.05 8.72 1.14
CA ARG A 57 10.36 10.08 0.72
C ARG A 57 10.86 10.86 1.94
N PRO A 58 12.05 11.49 1.88
CA PRO A 58 12.57 12.23 3.01
C PRO A 58 11.60 13.31 3.48
N THR A 59 11.45 13.47 4.78
CA THR A 59 10.54 14.43 5.38
C THR A 59 10.77 15.86 4.84
N ALA A 60 12.03 16.21 4.62
CA ALA A 60 12.40 17.51 4.09
C ALA A 60 11.84 17.79 2.68
N LEU A 61 11.53 16.74 1.92
CA LEU A 61 10.96 16.87 0.57
C LEU A 61 9.43 16.85 0.54
N LEU A 62 8.80 16.43 1.62
CA LEU A 62 7.34 16.31 1.67
C LEU A 62 6.58 17.64 1.58
N HIS A 63 7.17 18.75 1.93
CA HIS A 63 6.68 20.05 1.86
C HIS A 63 6.47 20.42 0.39
N LYS A 64 7.41 20.08 -0.53
CA LYS A 64 7.36 20.36 -1.94
C LYS A 64 6.68 19.26 -2.73
N PHE A 65 6.85 18.02 -2.28
CA PHE A 65 6.35 16.83 -2.97
C PHE A 65 5.55 15.97 -1.98
N PRO A 66 4.35 16.39 -1.61
CA PRO A 66 3.57 15.68 -0.60
C PRO A 66 3.05 14.34 -1.13
N ALA A 67 2.64 13.49 -0.20
CA ALA A 67 1.97 12.26 -0.55
C ALA A 67 0.61 12.55 -1.18
N SER A 68 0.06 11.58 -1.90
CA SER A 68 -1.30 11.68 -2.43
C SER A 68 -2.29 11.73 -1.28
N ALA A 69 -3.33 12.53 -1.42
CA ALA A 69 -4.43 12.57 -0.48
C ALA A 69 -5.59 11.68 -0.90
N GLU A 70 -5.54 11.13 -2.10
CA GLU A 70 -6.58 10.24 -2.61
C GLU A 70 -6.45 8.85 -2.03
N ARG A 71 -7.50 8.37 -1.39
CA ARG A 71 -7.55 7.03 -0.85
C ARG A 71 -8.17 6.08 -1.86
N PHE A 72 -7.55 4.91 -2.03
CA PHE A 72 -8.04 3.88 -2.93
C PHE A 72 -8.23 2.59 -2.16
N ILE A 73 -9.38 1.97 -2.29
CA ILE A 73 -9.65 0.65 -1.75
C ILE A 73 -10.19 -0.21 -2.87
N LYS A 74 -9.61 -1.37 -3.04
CA LYS A 74 -10.09 -2.33 -4.01
C LYS A 74 -10.71 -3.52 -3.31
N ASP A 75 -11.72 -4.06 -3.94
CA ASP A 75 -12.45 -5.19 -3.42
C ASP A 75 -11.71 -6.50 -3.71
N HIS A 76 -10.86 -6.90 -2.78
CA HIS A 76 -10.12 -8.16 -2.87
C HIS A 76 -10.72 -9.17 -1.92
N SER A 77 -10.99 -10.38 -2.41
CA SER A 77 -11.58 -11.44 -1.59
C SER A 77 -10.79 -11.72 -0.33
N ALA A 78 -9.46 -11.76 -0.46
CA ALA A 78 -8.59 -12.03 0.69
C ALA A 78 -8.72 -10.94 1.75
N CYS A 79 -8.81 -9.69 1.32
CA CYS A 79 -8.96 -8.56 2.21
C CYS A 79 -10.30 -8.57 2.92
N ARG A 80 -11.33 -8.91 2.21
CA ARG A 80 -12.67 -9.01 2.76
C ARG A 80 -12.73 -10.03 3.86
N LYS A 81 -12.14 -11.18 3.65
CA LYS A 81 -12.07 -12.22 4.65
C LYS A 81 -11.31 -11.78 5.89
N ALA A 82 -10.26 -11.02 5.69
CA ALA A 82 -9.43 -10.53 6.78
C ALA A 82 -10.10 -9.41 7.56
N SER A 83 -10.80 -8.53 6.88
CA SER A 83 -11.40 -7.36 7.50
C SER A 83 -12.82 -7.61 7.99
N ASP A 84 -13.43 -8.69 7.56
CA ASP A 84 -14.77 -9.05 7.98
C ASP A 84 -14.70 -10.02 9.16
N PRO A 85 -15.00 -9.59 10.36
CA PRO A 85 -14.91 -10.45 11.52
C PRO A 85 -16.04 -11.47 11.61
N GLY A 86 -17.03 -11.32 10.80
CA GLY A 86 -18.22 -12.13 10.95
C GLY A 86 -18.42 -13.24 10.01
#